data_7b617598dcfdaab2305ef690446d24c3
#
_entry.id   7b617598dcfdaab2305ef690446d24c3
#
_cell.length_a   1.000
_cell.length_b   1.000
_cell.length_c   1.000
_cell.angle_alpha   90.00
_cell.angle_beta   90.00
_cell.angle_gamma   90.00
#
_symmetry.space_group_name_H-M   'P 1'
#
loop_
_entity.id
_entity.type
_entity.pdbx_description
1 polymer ?
#
loop_
_entity_poly.entity_id
_entity_poly.type
_entity_poly.pdbx_seq_one_letter_code
_entity_poly.pdbx_strand_id
1 'polypeptide(L)'
;MIDIKFLRENPDAVKENIKKKFQEHKLGLVDEVIELDDKRRAAQQEADDLRAEMNKASKQIGALMGQGKKDEAEAAKKEVAELKQRIKDLEPVEKELSDKVEEIMMKIPNIIDPSVPIGPDDSCNVEIEKFGEPVVPDFEIPYHTDIMERFNGIDMDAAGKVAGNGFYYLMGDIARLHSAVISYARDFMIDRGFTYCIPPFMIRSNVVTGVMSFEEMDAMMYKIEGEDLYLIGTSEHSMIGKFIDTLNDEANLPYTLTSYSPCFRKEKGAHGIEERGVYRIHQFEKQEMIVVCKPEDSKMYYDKLWQNTVDLFRSLDIPVRTLECCSGDLADLKVKSCDVEAWSPRQKKYFEVGSCSNLGDAQARRLKIRVKAEDGTKYFAHTLNNTVVAPPRMLIAFLENNLREDGSVAIPKALQPYMGGKEVLVPEK
;
A
#
# COMPACT_ATOMS: atom_id res chain seq x y z
N MET A 1 5.59 9.68 -2.30
CA MET A 1 6.52 10.77 -2.67
C MET A 1 5.99 12.05 -2.06
N ILE A 2 6.81 12.81 -1.33
CA ILE A 2 6.43 14.12 -0.80
C ILE A 2 6.41 15.20 -1.89
N ASP A 3 5.85 16.38 -1.57
CA ASP A 3 5.86 17.52 -2.48
C ASP A 3 7.27 18.11 -2.60
N ILE A 4 7.80 18.22 -3.81
CA ILE A 4 9.12 18.81 -4.05
C ILE A 4 9.17 20.31 -3.67
N LYS A 5 8.05 21.02 -3.79
CA LYS A 5 7.96 22.41 -3.35
C LYS A 5 8.10 22.50 -1.84
N PHE A 6 7.38 21.64 -1.10
CA PHE A 6 7.52 21.54 0.36
C PHE A 6 8.96 21.24 0.77
N LEU A 7 9.61 20.26 0.08
CA LEU A 7 10.99 19.89 0.36
C LEU A 7 11.97 21.07 0.17
N ARG A 8 11.84 21.83 -0.91
CA ARG A 8 12.67 23.01 -1.16
C ARG A 8 12.47 24.12 -0.14
N GLU A 9 11.22 24.35 0.24
CA GLU A 9 10.88 25.41 1.21
C GLU A 9 11.22 25.03 2.65
N ASN A 10 11.28 23.71 2.95
CA ASN A 10 11.46 23.18 4.30
C ASN A 10 12.47 22.02 4.37
N PRO A 11 13.71 22.18 3.84
CA PRO A 11 14.68 21.08 3.78
C PRO A 11 15.06 20.54 5.16
N ASP A 12 15.16 21.41 6.17
CA ASP A 12 15.49 21.00 7.54
C ASP A 12 14.37 20.16 8.17
N ALA A 13 13.10 20.46 7.90
CA ALA A 13 11.99 19.66 8.37
C ALA A 13 11.99 18.25 7.75
N VAL A 14 12.34 18.14 6.46
CA VAL A 14 12.50 16.85 5.79
C VAL A 14 13.67 16.06 6.36
N LYS A 15 14.82 16.69 6.59
CA LYS A 15 15.99 16.05 7.23
C LYS A 15 15.68 15.59 8.65
N GLU A 16 14.94 16.38 9.42
CA GLU A 16 14.51 16.01 10.77
C GLU A 16 13.55 14.80 10.73
N ASN A 17 12.64 14.75 9.78
CA ASN A 17 11.76 13.60 9.57
C ASN A 17 12.54 12.32 9.21
N ILE A 18 13.57 12.42 8.36
CA ILE A 18 14.46 11.31 8.02
C ILE A 18 15.17 10.77 9.28
N LYS A 19 15.64 11.65 10.16
CA LYS A 19 16.25 11.26 11.45
C LYS A 19 15.25 10.58 12.37
N LYS A 20 14.02 11.12 12.47
CA LYS A 20 12.93 10.51 13.26
C LYS A 20 12.60 9.09 12.78
N LYS A 21 12.81 8.80 11.49
CA LYS A 21 12.63 7.48 10.90
C LYS A 21 13.89 6.59 10.98
N PHE A 22 14.97 7.06 11.63
CA PHE A 22 16.24 6.33 11.75
C PHE A 22 16.85 5.96 10.39
N GLN A 23 16.74 6.87 9.42
CA GLN A 23 17.20 6.67 8.03
C GLN A 23 18.28 7.71 7.65
N GLU A 24 19.23 8.03 8.53
CA GLU A 24 20.24 9.08 8.36
C GLU A 24 21.06 8.92 7.08
N HIS A 25 21.18 7.70 6.56
CA HIS A 25 21.84 7.42 5.29
C HIS A 25 21.16 8.11 4.08
N LYS A 26 19.90 8.56 4.24
CA LYS A 26 19.13 9.28 3.21
C LYS A 26 19.27 10.81 3.31
N LEU A 27 19.95 11.36 4.32
CA LEU A 27 20.04 12.82 4.53
C LEU A 27 20.63 13.56 3.31
N GLY A 28 21.65 12.98 2.67
CA GLY A 28 22.29 13.57 1.49
C GLY A 28 21.36 13.71 0.28
N LEU A 29 20.32 12.87 0.19
CA LEU A 29 19.36 12.91 -0.91
C LEU A 29 18.56 14.22 -0.95
N VAL A 30 18.37 14.86 0.21
CA VAL A 30 17.63 16.13 0.31
C VAL A 30 18.39 17.25 -0.40
N ASP A 31 19.68 17.38 -0.14
CA ASP A 31 20.51 18.41 -0.79
C ASP A 31 20.71 18.10 -2.27
N GLU A 32 20.96 16.84 -2.61
CA GLU A 32 21.12 16.38 -4.00
C GLU A 32 19.89 16.68 -4.86
N VAL A 33 18.68 16.38 -4.36
CA VAL A 33 17.46 16.62 -5.13
C VAL A 33 17.15 18.11 -5.30
N ILE A 34 17.49 18.96 -4.31
CA ILE A 34 17.37 20.42 -4.42
C ILE A 34 18.26 20.93 -5.54
N GLU A 35 19.54 20.53 -5.55
CA GLU A 35 20.48 20.93 -6.59
C GLU A 35 20.03 20.49 -7.99
N LEU A 36 19.54 19.26 -8.12
CA LEU A 36 19.04 18.74 -9.40
C LEU A 36 17.75 19.44 -9.84
N ASP A 37 16.85 19.75 -8.92
CA ASP A 37 15.61 20.47 -9.25
C ASP A 37 15.89 21.93 -9.65
N ASP A 38 16.88 22.58 -9.05
CA ASP A 38 17.31 23.92 -9.47
C ASP A 38 17.87 23.89 -10.90
N LYS A 39 18.70 22.90 -11.25
CA LYS A 39 19.19 22.68 -12.61
C LYS A 39 18.04 22.39 -13.60
N ARG A 40 17.11 21.54 -13.20
CA ARG A 40 15.91 21.21 -14.02
C ARG A 40 15.07 22.45 -14.29
N ARG A 41 14.82 23.27 -13.28
CA ARG A 41 14.05 24.51 -13.41
C ARG A 41 14.76 25.53 -14.28
N ALA A 42 16.09 25.65 -14.14
CA ALA A 42 16.88 26.52 -15.00
C ALA A 42 16.81 26.08 -16.47
N ALA A 43 16.95 24.78 -16.75
CA ALA A 43 16.84 24.24 -18.09
C ALA A 43 15.43 24.44 -18.68
N GLN A 44 14.38 24.23 -17.88
CA GLN A 44 13.00 24.50 -18.28
C GLN A 44 12.78 25.97 -18.60
N GLN A 45 13.29 26.89 -17.77
CA GLN A 45 13.18 28.33 -17.99
C GLN A 45 13.88 28.73 -19.30
N GLU A 46 15.10 28.22 -19.55
CA GLU A 46 15.81 28.46 -20.80
C GLU A 46 15.00 27.96 -22.02
N ALA A 47 14.43 26.77 -21.93
CA ALA A 47 13.61 26.23 -23.01
C ALA A 47 12.34 27.07 -23.26
N ASP A 48 11.69 27.58 -22.21
CA ASP A 48 10.52 28.43 -22.33
C ASP A 48 10.85 29.80 -22.90
N ASP A 49 11.99 30.40 -22.52
CA ASP A 49 12.48 31.65 -23.07
C ASP A 49 12.82 31.50 -24.57
N LEU A 50 13.50 30.42 -24.96
CA LEU A 50 13.79 30.11 -26.35
C LEU A 50 12.50 29.88 -27.18
N ARG A 51 11.49 29.23 -26.62
CA ARG A 51 10.17 29.07 -27.26
C ARG A 51 9.49 30.41 -27.47
N ALA A 52 9.57 31.34 -26.52
CA ALA A 52 9.01 32.67 -26.64
C ALA A 52 9.72 33.49 -27.72
N GLU A 53 11.06 33.43 -27.74
CA GLU A 53 11.87 34.08 -28.81
C GLU A 53 11.55 33.50 -30.21
N MET A 54 11.49 32.20 -30.34
CA MET A 54 11.14 31.53 -31.61
C MET A 54 9.75 31.92 -32.07
N ASN A 55 8.77 32.04 -31.18
CA ASN A 55 7.42 32.47 -31.55
C ASN A 55 7.41 33.93 -32.01
N LYS A 56 8.20 34.80 -31.37
CA LYS A 56 8.35 36.21 -31.76
C LYS A 56 9.01 36.33 -33.16
N ALA A 57 10.14 35.65 -33.36
CA ALA A 57 10.84 35.62 -34.63
C ALA A 57 9.97 35.06 -35.76
N SER A 58 9.20 34.01 -35.52
CA SER A 58 8.26 33.39 -36.46
C SER A 58 7.17 34.38 -36.92
N LYS A 59 6.63 35.19 -35.97
CA LYS A 59 5.65 36.24 -36.33
C LYS A 59 6.27 37.35 -37.17
N GLN A 60 7.54 37.69 -36.96
CA GLN A 60 8.26 38.74 -37.73
C GLN A 60 8.47 38.30 -39.18
N ILE A 61 8.74 37.02 -39.46
CA ILE A 61 8.90 36.50 -40.83
C ILE A 61 7.69 36.83 -41.72
N GLY A 62 6.47 36.62 -41.19
CA GLY A 62 5.24 36.96 -41.94
C GLY A 62 5.13 38.46 -42.26
N ALA A 63 5.48 39.32 -41.28
CA ALA A 63 5.43 40.77 -41.48
C ALA A 63 6.49 41.26 -42.47
N LEU A 64 7.73 40.73 -42.39
CA LEU A 64 8.85 41.08 -43.30
C LEU A 64 8.56 40.62 -44.73
N MET A 65 8.00 39.45 -44.91
CA MET A 65 7.59 38.96 -46.23
C MET A 65 6.48 39.83 -46.86
N GLY A 66 5.49 40.25 -46.04
CA GLY A 66 4.45 41.18 -46.46
C GLY A 66 4.96 42.58 -46.87
N GLN A 67 6.10 43.00 -46.31
CA GLN A 67 6.77 44.25 -46.60
C GLN A 67 7.79 44.13 -47.78
N GLY A 68 7.96 42.94 -48.36
CA GLY A 68 8.89 42.72 -49.44
C GLY A 68 10.39 42.63 -49.02
N LYS A 69 10.69 42.60 -47.72
CA LYS A 69 12.03 42.54 -47.13
C LYS A 69 12.57 41.11 -47.08
N LYS A 70 12.89 40.54 -48.24
CA LYS A 70 13.25 39.14 -48.40
C LYS A 70 14.51 38.74 -47.63
N ASP A 71 15.55 39.56 -47.64
CA ASP A 71 16.82 39.26 -46.98
C ASP A 71 16.68 39.25 -45.42
N GLU A 72 15.91 40.19 -44.87
CA GLU A 72 15.58 40.21 -43.43
C GLU A 72 14.70 39.01 -43.08
N ALA A 73 13.77 38.59 -43.92
CA ALA A 73 12.94 37.41 -43.69
C ALA A 73 13.76 36.09 -43.71
N GLU A 74 14.76 35.99 -44.61
CA GLU A 74 15.67 34.82 -44.63
C GLU A 74 16.59 34.79 -43.39
N ALA A 75 17.08 35.92 -42.90
CA ALA A 75 17.80 36.00 -41.63
C ALA A 75 16.96 35.54 -40.44
N ALA A 76 15.71 35.99 -40.36
CA ALA A 76 14.77 35.58 -39.32
C ALA A 76 14.42 34.06 -39.40
N LYS A 77 14.32 33.48 -40.61
CA LYS A 77 14.15 32.04 -40.78
C LYS A 77 15.34 31.26 -40.24
N LYS A 78 16.56 31.73 -40.47
CA LYS A 78 17.78 31.10 -39.95
C LYS A 78 17.81 31.16 -38.42
N GLU A 79 17.47 32.31 -37.84
CA GLU A 79 17.35 32.48 -36.41
C GLU A 79 16.32 31.49 -35.80
N VAL A 80 15.13 31.35 -36.38
CA VAL A 80 14.11 30.39 -35.97
C VAL A 80 14.66 28.95 -36.04
N ALA A 81 15.42 28.60 -37.08
CA ALA A 81 16.02 27.28 -37.19
C ALA A 81 17.08 27.00 -36.09
N GLU A 82 17.90 28.01 -35.78
CA GLU A 82 18.88 27.90 -34.69
C GLU A 82 18.22 27.78 -33.33
N LEU A 83 17.19 28.59 -33.04
CA LEU A 83 16.40 28.48 -31.79
C LEU A 83 15.72 27.12 -31.65
N LYS A 84 15.13 26.62 -32.75
CA LYS A 84 14.51 25.29 -32.77
C LYS A 84 15.53 24.18 -32.47
N GLN A 85 16.75 24.30 -33.03
CA GLN A 85 17.79 23.30 -32.72
C GLN A 85 18.20 23.36 -31.24
N ARG A 86 18.40 24.55 -30.65
CA ARG A 86 18.72 24.72 -29.24
C ARG A 86 17.64 24.15 -28.32
N ILE A 87 16.35 24.40 -28.65
CA ILE A 87 15.22 23.78 -27.87
C ILE A 87 15.32 22.26 -27.94
N LYS A 88 15.55 21.69 -29.13
CA LYS A 88 15.69 20.25 -29.32
C LYS A 88 16.87 19.66 -28.55
N ASP A 89 17.97 20.40 -28.41
CA ASP A 89 19.16 19.97 -27.66
C ASP A 89 18.92 20.02 -26.13
N LEU A 90 18.02 20.89 -25.65
CA LEU A 90 17.64 20.97 -24.23
C LEU A 90 16.64 19.89 -23.79
N GLU A 91 15.78 19.41 -24.68
CA GLU A 91 14.75 18.40 -24.36
C GLU A 91 15.32 17.15 -23.66
N PRO A 92 16.42 16.51 -24.14
CA PRO A 92 16.99 15.36 -23.45
C PRO A 92 17.60 15.73 -22.10
N VAL A 93 18.15 16.94 -21.94
CA VAL A 93 18.71 17.42 -20.67
C VAL A 93 17.61 17.64 -19.63
N GLU A 94 16.53 18.30 -20.03
CA GLU A 94 15.34 18.49 -19.19
C GLU A 94 14.78 17.14 -18.72
N LYS A 95 14.66 16.18 -19.65
CA LYS A 95 14.17 14.84 -19.36
C LYS A 95 15.08 14.11 -18.39
N GLU A 96 16.39 14.08 -18.62
CA GLU A 96 17.35 13.43 -17.74
C GLU A 96 17.32 14.00 -16.32
N LEU A 97 17.25 15.33 -16.18
CA LEU A 97 17.15 16.00 -14.89
C LEU A 97 15.82 15.67 -14.19
N SER A 98 14.70 15.64 -14.94
CA SER A 98 13.40 15.27 -14.41
C SER A 98 13.37 13.83 -13.90
N ASP A 99 13.92 12.90 -14.69
CA ASP A 99 14.00 11.48 -14.32
C ASP A 99 14.85 11.27 -13.06
N LYS A 100 15.99 11.97 -12.94
CA LYS A 100 16.85 11.93 -11.73
C LYS A 100 16.16 12.51 -10.49
N VAL A 101 15.51 13.66 -10.64
CA VAL A 101 14.74 14.28 -9.54
C VAL A 101 13.65 13.31 -9.07
N GLU A 102 12.89 12.72 -9.98
CA GLU A 102 11.84 11.76 -9.64
C GLU A 102 12.41 10.53 -8.93
N GLU A 103 13.51 9.96 -9.43
CA GLU A 103 14.15 8.79 -8.81
C GLU A 103 14.58 9.07 -7.35
N ILE A 104 15.17 10.23 -7.07
CA ILE A 104 15.58 10.60 -5.70
C ILE A 104 14.35 10.87 -4.83
N MET A 105 13.37 11.62 -5.34
CA MET A 105 12.13 11.91 -4.62
C MET A 105 11.37 10.63 -4.21
N MET A 106 11.47 9.56 -4.99
CA MET A 106 10.89 8.27 -4.65
C MET A 106 11.61 7.53 -3.52
N LYS A 107 12.85 7.90 -3.19
CA LYS A 107 13.65 7.33 -2.08
C LYS A 107 13.47 8.11 -0.77
N ILE A 108 13.02 9.36 -0.84
CA ILE A 108 12.80 10.20 0.35
C ILE A 108 11.47 9.76 1.01
N PRO A 109 11.51 9.44 2.33
CA PRO A 109 10.32 8.97 3.03
C PRO A 109 9.26 10.07 3.18
N ASN A 110 8.01 9.66 3.32
CA ASN A 110 6.90 10.56 3.61
C ASN A 110 7.06 11.22 4.99
N ILE A 111 6.46 12.37 5.16
CA ILE A 111 6.43 13.06 6.46
C ILE A 111 5.46 12.33 7.38
N ILE A 112 5.94 11.91 8.54
CA ILE A 112 5.13 11.21 9.54
C ILE A 112 4.19 12.18 10.26
N ASP A 113 3.02 11.67 10.69
CA ASP A 113 2.10 12.42 11.52
C ASP A 113 2.76 12.78 12.87
N PRO A 114 2.55 13.99 13.41
CA PRO A 114 3.13 14.40 14.70
C PRO A 114 2.79 13.50 15.89
N SER A 115 1.70 12.72 15.81
CA SER A 115 1.28 11.79 16.85
C SER A 115 2.01 10.44 16.82
N VAL A 116 2.80 10.16 15.78
CA VAL A 116 3.55 8.92 15.65
C VAL A 116 4.61 8.80 16.74
N PRO A 117 4.65 7.70 17.52
CA PRO A 117 5.69 7.46 18.51
C PRO A 117 7.07 7.40 17.84
N ILE A 118 8.09 7.94 18.50
CA ILE A 118 9.46 7.92 17.99
C ILE A 118 10.19 6.71 18.57
N GLY A 119 10.67 5.84 17.72
CA GLY A 119 11.41 4.63 18.10
C GLY A 119 12.08 3.98 16.90
N PRO A 120 13.19 3.22 17.10
CA PRO A 120 14.00 2.67 16.02
C PRO A 120 13.37 1.47 15.30
N ASP A 121 12.53 0.69 15.96
CA ASP A 121 11.98 -0.56 15.45
C ASP A 121 10.65 -0.93 16.16
N ASP A 122 10.03 -2.03 15.76
CA ASP A 122 8.72 -2.52 16.21
C ASP A 122 8.61 -2.72 17.74
N SER A 123 9.74 -2.89 18.47
CA SER A 123 9.74 -2.98 19.92
C SER A 123 9.27 -1.68 20.61
N CYS A 124 9.28 -0.57 19.87
CA CYS A 124 8.84 0.75 20.32
C CYS A 124 7.39 1.07 19.93
N ASN A 125 6.68 0.14 19.31
CA ASN A 125 5.26 0.29 19.01
C ASN A 125 4.43 0.39 20.29
N VAL A 126 3.39 1.22 20.28
CA VAL A 126 2.63 1.57 21.47
C VAL A 126 1.24 0.94 21.44
N GLU A 127 0.92 0.12 22.44
CA GLU A 127 -0.43 -0.40 22.62
C GLU A 127 -1.40 0.75 22.94
N ILE A 128 -2.47 0.86 22.13
CA ILE A 128 -3.49 1.91 22.26
C ILE A 128 -4.68 1.38 23.07
N GLU A 129 -5.26 0.26 22.65
CA GLU A 129 -6.47 -0.27 23.27
C GLU A 129 -6.59 -1.78 23.08
N LYS A 130 -7.23 -2.45 24.06
CA LYS A 130 -7.62 -3.86 24.00
C LYS A 130 -9.12 -4.01 23.88
N PHE A 131 -9.54 -4.96 23.07
CA PHE A 131 -10.93 -5.26 22.81
C PHE A 131 -11.20 -6.75 23.10
N GLY A 132 -12.00 -7.00 24.11
CA GLY A 132 -12.29 -8.33 24.63
C GLY A 132 -11.22 -8.84 25.59
N GLU A 133 -11.63 -9.74 26.47
CA GLU A 133 -10.76 -10.33 27.48
C GLU A 133 -9.96 -11.50 26.91
N PRO A 134 -8.62 -11.48 27.01
CA PRO A 134 -7.81 -12.62 26.61
C PRO A 134 -8.00 -13.78 27.59
N VAL A 135 -8.37 -14.94 27.05
CA VAL A 135 -8.59 -16.15 27.85
C VAL A 135 -7.49 -17.16 27.53
N VAL A 136 -6.99 -17.83 28.56
CA VAL A 136 -6.13 -19.01 28.44
C VAL A 136 -6.90 -20.18 29.03
N PRO A 137 -7.29 -21.20 28.27
CA PRO A 137 -8.01 -22.35 28.79
C PRO A 137 -7.12 -23.22 29.68
N ASP A 138 -7.75 -24.06 30.50
CA ASP A 138 -7.05 -24.96 31.43
C ASP A 138 -6.49 -26.23 30.75
N PHE A 139 -6.62 -26.34 29.40
CA PHE A 139 -6.06 -27.42 28.61
C PHE A 139 -4.99 -26.90 27.65
N GLU A 140 -4.11 -27.80 27.21
CA GLU A 140 -3.05 -27.45 26.24
C GLU A 140 -3.63 -27.24 24.86
N ILE A 141 -3.29 -26.12 24.24
CA ILE A 141 -3.66 -25.80 22.85
C ILE A 141 -2.51 -26.28 21.94
N PRO A 142 -2.78 -27.24 21.03
CA PRO A 142 -1.78 -27.70 20.07
C PRO A 142 -1.39 -26.60 19.08
N TYR A 143 -0.31 -26.83 18.34
CA TYR A 143 0.05 -25.94 17.24
C TYR A 143 -1.04 -25.93 16.17
N HIS A 144 -1.26 -24.81 15.50
CA HIS A 144 -2.39 -24.65 14.58
C HIS A 144 -2.41 -25.70 13.44
N THR A 145 -1.26 -26.13 12.93
CA THR A 145 -1.21 -27.21 11.93
C THR A 145 -1.64 -28.54 12.53
N ASP A 146 -1.25 -28.84 13.78
CA ASP A 146 -1.66 -30.07 14.46
C ASP A 146 -3.18 -30.11 14.69
N ILE A 147 -3.78 -28.94 14.97
CA ILE A 147 -5.25 -28.82 15.02
C ILE A 147 -5.85 -29.11 13.63
N MET A 148 -5.35 -28.47 12.57
CA MET A 148 -5.83 -28.67 11.21
C MET A 148 -5.68 -30.11 10.72
N GLU A 149 -4.60 -30.79 11.08
CA GLU A 149 -4.34 -32.19 10.74
C GLU A 149 -5.37 -33.16 11.37
N ARG A 150 -5.87 -32.88 12.58
CA ARG A 150 -6.95 -33.65 13.22
C ARG A 150 -8.27 -33.62 12.42
N PHE A 151 -8.45 -32.59 11.60
CA PHE A 151 -9.59 -32.44 10.68
C PHE A 151 -9.27 -32.94 9.26
N ASN A 152 -8.11 -33.60 9.03
CA ASN A 152 -7.58 -33.86 7.68
C ASN A 152 -7.59 -32.60 6.79
N GLY A 153 -7.39 -31.43 7.41
CA GLY A 153 -7.67 -30.11 6.82
C GLY A 153 -6.48 -29.42 6.19
N ILE A 154 -5.25 -29.96 6.31
CA ILE A 154 -4.04 -29.37 5.77
C ILE A 154 -3.08 -30.46 5.27
N ASP A 155 -2.38 -30.17 4.15
CA ASP A 155 -1.29 -31.00 3.65
C ASP A 155 -0.13 -30.11 3.16
N MET A 156 0.84 -29.91 4.05
CA MET A 156 2.05 -29.14 3.76
C MET A 156 3.09 -29.94 2.99
N ASP A 157 3.13 -31.27 3.17
CA ASP A 157 4.08 -32.16 2.50
C ASP A 157 3.81 -32.25 1.00
N ALA A 158 2.53 -32.41 0.63
CA ALA A 158 2.13 -32.38 -0.77
C ALA A 158 2.40 -31.01 -1.40
N ALA A 159 2.12 -29.92 -0.68
CA ALA A 159 2.42 -28.57 -1.16
C ALA A 159 3.92 -28.35 -1.38
N GLY A 160 4.78 -28.86 -0.47
CA GLY A 160 6.23 -28.83 -0.59
C GLY A 160 6.73 -29.52 -1.86
N LYS A 161 6.13 -30.64 -2.25
CA LYS A 161 6.45 -31.35 -3.51
C LYS A 161 6.04 -30.60 -4.77
N VAL A 162 4.94 -29.87 -4.71
CA VAL A 162 4.33 -29.17 -5.86
C VAL A 162 4.91 -27.78 -6.07
N ALA A 163 5.10 -27.02 -5.00
CA ALA A 163 5.41 -25.59 -5.08
C ALA A 163 6.61 -25.17 -4.21
N GLY A 164 7.11 -26.06 -3.36
CA GLY A 164 8.14 -25.75 -2.38
C GLY A 164 7.58 -25.39 -1.01
N ASN A 165 8.47 -25.02 -0.08
CA ASN A 165 8.07 -24.59 1.26
C ASN A 165 7.34 -23.25 1.21
N GLY A 166 6.49 -22.99 2.20
CA GLY A 166 5.71 -21.76 2.28
C GLY A 166 4.41 -21.77 1.44
N PHE A 167 3.96 -22.96 1.03
CA PHE A 167 2.67 -23.23 0.41
C PHE A 167 1.89 -24.27 1.21
N TYR A 168 0.61 -24.40 0.95
CA TYR A 168 -0.27 -25.34 1.64
C TYR A 168 -1.38 -25.84 0.72
N TYR A 169 -1.91 -27.03 1.04
CA TYR A 169 -3.26 -27.43 0.65
C TYR A 169 -4.16 -27.32 1.88
N LEU A 170 -5.32 -26.68 1.74
CA LEU A 170 -6.41 -26.76 2.72
C LEU A 170 -7.49 -27.68 2.18
N MET A 171 -8.10 -28.48 3.06
CA MET A 171 -9.08 -29.48 2.69
C MET A 171 -10.26 -29.52 3.67
N GLY A 172 -11.36 -30.16 3.27
CA GLY A 172 -12.50 -30.45 4.13
C GLY A 172 -13.09 -29.22 4.83
N ASP A 173 -13.38 -29.37 6.11
CA ASP A 173 -13.98 -28.31 6.91
C ASP A 173 -13.03 -27.13 7.16
N ILE A 174 -11.71 -27.32 7.15
CA ILE A 174 -10.73 -26.23 7.27
C ILE A 174 -10.74 -25.36 6.00
N ALA A 175 -10.78 -25.97 4.81
CA ALA A 175 -10.91 -25.20 3.56
C ALA A 175 -12.26 -24.47 3.49
N ARG A 176 -13.31 -25.09 3.97
CA ARG A 176 -14.63 -24.44 4.09
C ARG A 176 -14.60 -23.27 5.06
N LEU A 177 -13.96 -23.42 6.22
CA LEU A 177 -13.80 -22.36 7.21
C LEU A 177 -13.02 -21.16 6.63
N HIS A 178 -11.93 -21.43 5.90
CA HIS A 178 -11.17 -20.41 5.17
C HIS A 178 -12.07 -19.61 4.20
N SER A 179 -12.85 -20.28 3.37
CA SER A 179 -13.77 -19.66 2.42
C SER A 179 -14.91 -18.91 3.12
N ALA A 180 -15.41 -19.46 4.23
CA ALA A 180 -16.47 -18.86 5.05
C ALA A 180 -16.02 -17.52 5.66
N VAL A 181 -14.79 -17.46 6.18
CA VAL A 181 -14.19 -16.22 6.73
C VAL A 181 -14.09 -15.13 5.67
N ILE A 182 -13.63 -15.47 4.46
CA ILE A 182 -13.56 -14.51 3.32
C ILE A 182 -14.97 -14.03 2.93
N SER A 183 -15.93 -14.95 2.80
CA SER A 183 -17.29 -14.60 2.40
C SER A 183 -17.97 -13.72 3.44
N TYR A 184 -17.81 -14.04 4.72
CA TYR A 184 -18.29 -13.21 5.82
C TYR A 184 -17.65 -11.82 5.81
N ALA A 185 -16.32 -11.73 5.67
CA ALA A 185 -15.60 -10.46 5.65
C ALA A 185 -16.04 -9.56 4.46
N ARG A 186 -16.28 -10.16 3.30
CA ARG A 186 -16.84 -9.44 2.14
C ARG A 186 -18.18 -8.81 2.47
N ASP A 187 -19.13 -9.62 2.95
CA ASP A 187 -20.50 -9.17 3.22
C ASP A 187 -20.51 -8.15 4.38
N PHE A 188 -19.69 -8.37 5.41
CA PHE A 188 -19.47 -7.44 6.51
C PHE A 188 -19.02 -6.04 6.04
N MET A 189 -18.17 -5.97 5.02
CA MET A 189 -17.73 -4.68 4.47
C MET A 189 -18.76 -4.05 3.54
N ILE A 190 -19.50 -4.85 2.76
CA ILE A 190 -20.61 -4.37 1.93
C ILE A 190 -21.68 -3.73 2.83
N ASP A 191 -22.04 -4.38 3.92
CA ASP A 191 -23.03 -3.88 4.89
C ASP A 191 -22.58 -2.57 5.56
N ARG A 192 -21.27 -2.29 5.59
CA ARG A 192 -20.65 -1.04 6.07
C ARG A 192 -20.50 0.03 5.00
N GLY A 193 -21.07 -0.18 3.81
CA GLY A 193 -21.12 0.78 2.72
C GLY A 193 -19.87 0.80 1.83
N PHE A 194 -19.02 -0.24 1.89
CA PHE A 194 -17.92 -0.39 0.96
C PHE A 194 -18.36 -1.05 -0.35
N THR A 195 -17.94 -0.51 -1.46
CA THR A 195 -18.20 -1.13 -2.77
C THR A 195 -17.27 -2.31 -2.99
N TYR A 196 -17.82 -3.49 -3.20
CA TYR A 196 -17.05 -4.70 -3.50
C TYR A 196 -16.48 -4.65 -4.92
N CYS A 197 -15.21 -4.98 -5.05
CA CYS A 197 -14.45 -4.92 -6.30
C CYS A 197 -13.58 -6.19 -6.44
N ILE A 198 -13.53 -6.77 -7.64
CA ILE A 198 -12.58 -7.81 -8.01
C ILE A 198 -11.56 -7.17 -8.95
N PRO A 199 -10.32 -6.90 -8.48
CA PRO A 199 -9.32 -6.21 -9.27
C PRO A 199 -8.48 -7.19 -10.11
N PRO A 200 -7.67 -6.70 -11.07
CA PRO A 200 -6.61 -7.51 -11.67
C PRO A 200 -5.62 -8.01 -10.61
N PHE A 201 -5.16 -9.24 -10.73
CA PHE A 201 -4.18 -9.85 -9.80
C PHE A 201 -2.74 -9.74 -10.29
N MET A 202 -2.55 -9.10 -11.44
CA MET A 202 -1.26 -8.72 -12.01
C MET A 202 -1.29 -7.25 -12.38
N ILE A 203 -0.21 -6.53 -12.10
CA ILE A 203 -0.08 -5.09 -12.31
C ILE A 203 1.24 -4.76 -13.00
N ARG A 204 1.29 -3.61 -13.69
CA ARG A 204 2.49 -3.14 -14.37
C ARG A 204 3.45 -2.45 -13.41
N SER A 205 4.72 -2.33 -13.84
CA SER A 205 5.80 -1.71 -13.06
C SER A 205 5.46 -0.30 -12.58
N ASN A 206 4.80 0.52 -13.42
CA ASN A 206 4.42 1.89 -13.07
C ASN A 206 3.37 1.96 -11.95
N VAL A 207 2.54 0.92 -11.79
CA VAL A 207 1.62 0.81 -10.65
C VAL A 207 2.39 0.36 -9.41
N VAL A 208 3.27 -0.67 -9.55
CA VAL A 208 4.10 -1.17 -8.44
C VAL A 208 4.89 -0.04 -7.79
N THR A 209 5.64 0.73 -8.58
CA THR A 209 6.46 1.85 -8.09
C THR A 209 5.62 3.01 -7.55
N GLY A 210 4.35 3.08 -7.92
CA GLY A 210 3.40 4.04 -7.38
C GLY A 210 2.89 3.72 -5.98
N VAL A 211 2.79 2.44 -5.63
CA VAL A 211 2.14 1.98 -4.39
C VAL A 211 3.10 1.53 -3.30
N MET A 212 4.37 1.26 -3.61
CA MET A 212 5.37 0.81 -2.64
C MET A 212 6.77 1.40 -2.93
N SER A 213 7.69 1.22 -1.99
CA SER A 213 9.10 1.56 -2.17
C SER A 213 9.82 0.53 -3.06
N PHE A 214 11.01 0.91 -3.57
CA PHE A 214 11.83 -0.03 -4.34
C PHE A 214 12.33 -1.21 -3.50
N GLU A 215 12.61 -0.98 -2.21
CA GLU A 215 13.04 -2.02 -1.28
C GLU A 215 11.93 -3.03 -1.04
N GLU A 216 10.70 -2.57 -0.78
CA GLU A 216 9.53 -3.44 -0.64
C GLU A 216 9.25 -4.22 -1.92
N MET A 217 9.39 -3.58 -3.10
CA MET A 217 9.21 -4.23 -4.40
C MET A 217 10.15 -5.43 -4.57
N ASP A 218 11.45 -5.27 -4.29
CA ASP A 218 12.43 -6.37 -4.42
C ASP A 218 12.19 -7.50 -3.40
N ALA A 219 11.85 -7.14 -2.18
CA ALA A 219 11.59 -8.09 -1.09
C ALA A 219 10.30 -8.89 -1.29
N MET A 220 9.27 -8.29 -1.90
CA MET A 220 7.91 -8.82 -1.93
C MET A 220 7.47 -9.38 -3.28
N MET A 221 7.75 -8.67 -4.41
CA MET A 221 7.02 -8.87 -5.65
C MET A 221 7.59 -10.00 -6.53
N TYR A 222 6.72 -10.88 -7.00
CA TYR A 222 7.03 -11.81 -8.11
C TYR A 222 6.80 -11.11 -9.44
N LYS A 223 7.81 -11.16 -10.32
CA LYS A 223 7.73 -10.66 -11.69
C LYS A 223 7.50 -11.80 -12.67
N ILE A 224 6.65 -11.57 -13.67
CA ILE A 224 6.46 -12.50 -14.79
C ILE A 224 7.62 -12.30 -15.77
N GLU A 225 8.30 -13.39 -16.11
CA GLU A 225 9.42 -13.35 -17.05
C GLU A 225 8.93 -12.98 -18.46
N GLY A 226 9.63 -12.04 -19.09
CA GLY A 226 9.30 -11.58 -20.45
C GLY A 226 8.15 -10.58 -20.54
N GLU A 227 7.49 -10.25 -19.41
CA GLU A 227 6.34 -9.35 -19.36
C GLU A 227 6.58 -8.18 -18.41
N ASP A 228 5.95 -7.02 -18.66
CA ASP A 228 5.85 -5.95 -17.66
C ASP A 228 4.65 -6.19 -16.75
N LEU A 229 4.68 -7.33 -16.05
CA LEU A 229 3.64 -7.74 -15.11
C LEU A 229 4.25 -8.31 -13.83
N TYR A 230 3.60 -8.00 -12.71
CA TYR A 230 3.94 -8.44 -11.36
C TYR A 230 2.71 -9.01 -10.69
N LEU A 231 2.84 -10.14 -10.00
CA LEU A 231 1.78 -10.66 -9.14
C LEU A 231 1.59 -9.73 -7.94
N ILE A 232 0.35 -9.41 -7.58
CA ILE A 232 0.06 -8.52 -6.46
C ILE A 232 0.39 -9.19 -5.12
N GLY A 233 0.98 -8.43 -4.19
CA GLY A 233 1.16 -8.85 -2.79
C GLY A 233 -0.04 -8.51 -1.89
N THR A 234 -0.97 -7.71 -2.41
CA THR A 234 -2.25 -7.29 -1.81
C THR A 234 -3.12 -6.66 -2.88
N SER A 235 -4.44 -6.75 -2.75
CA SER A 235 -5.36 -6.08 -3.67
C SER A 235 -5.31 -4.55 -3.59
N GLU A 236 -4.79 -3.99 -2.50
CA GLU A 236 -4.50 -2.54 -2.40
C GLU A 236 -3.76 -2.04 -3.62
N HIS A 237 -2.71 -2.74 -4.05
CA HIS A 237 -1.89 -2.33 -5.19
C HIS A 237 -2.72 -2.10 -6.44
N SER A 238 -3.57 -3.05 -6.77
CA SER A 238 -4.42 -3.00 -7.95
C SER A 238 -5.57 -2.01 -7.80
N MET A 239 -6.16 -1.93 -6.60
CA MET A 239 -7.27 -1.02 -6.33
C MET A 239 -6.85 0.45 -6.34
N ILE A 240 -5.70 0.78 -5.78
CA ILE A 240 -5.13 2.13 -5.88
C ILE A 240 -4.70 2.41 -7.32
N GLY A 241 -4.09 1.41 -7.98
CA GLY A 241 -3.73 1.47 -9.40
C GLY A 241 -4.91 1.79 -10.34
N LYS A 242 -6.15 1.44 -9.96
CA LYS A 242 -7.38 1.81 -10.69
C LYS A 242 -7.48 3.32 -10.95
N PHE A 243 -6.92 4.13 -10.08
CA PHE A 243 -6.99 5.59 -10.15
C PHE A 243 -5.77 6.24 -10.82
N ILE A 244 -4.84 5.47 -11.39
CA ILE A 244 -3.64 6.01 -12.06
C ILE A 244 -4.01 7.05 -13.12
N ASP A 245 -3.32 8.20 -13.08
CA ASP A 245 -3.47 9.33 -14.01
C ASP A 245 -4.91 9.84 -14.18
N THR A 246 -5.66 9.88 -13.07
CA THR A 246 -7.04 10.38 -13.06
C THR A 246 -7.16 11.79 -12.51
N LEU A 247 -8.18 12.50 -12.98
CA LEU A 247 -8.68 13.74 -12.38
C LEU A 247 -10.11 13.46 -11.90
N ASN A 248 -10.25 13.25 -10.60
CA ASN A 248 -11.52 12.92 -9.98
C ASN A 248 -12.27 14.21 -9.61
N ASP A 249 -13.59 14.18 -9.69
CA ASP A 249 -14.42 15.26 -9.15
C ASP A 249 -14.52 15.10 -7.62
N GLU A 250 -14.32 16.16 -6.87
CA GLU A 250 -14.38 16.16 -5.41
C GLU A 250 -15.74 15.70 -4.89
N ALA A 251 -16.82 15.97 -5.63
CA ALA A 251 -18.18 15.55 -5.27
C ALA A 251 -18.35 14.01 -5.23
N ASN A 252 -17.46 13.27 -5.89
CA ASN A 252 -17.48 11.81 -5.90
C ASN A 252 -16.68 11.16 -4.76
N LEU A 253 -15.95 11.95 -3.97
CA LEU A 253 -15.21 11.45 -2.83
C LEU A 253 -16.10 11.30 -1.59
N PRO A 254 -15.84 10.33 -0.72
CA PRO A 254 -14.75 9.34 -0.80
C PRO A 254 -15.09 8.14 -1.68
N TYR A 255 -14.06 7.50 -2.25
CA TYR A 255 -14.20 6.14 -2.75
C TYR A 255 -13.84 5.17 -1.64
N THR A 256 -14.80 4.35 -1.20
CA THR A 256 -14.62 3.29 -0.21
C THR A 256 -14.79 1.94 -0.90
N LEU A 257 -13.68 1.22 -1.11
CA LEU A 257 -13.68 -0.04 -1.83
C LEU A 257 -13.20 -1.17 -0.94
N THR A 258 -13.78 -2.35 -1.12
CA THR A 258 -13.29 -3.60 -0.51
C THR A 258 -13.09 -4.66 -1.58
N SER A 259 -12.08 -5.50 -1.44
CA SER A 259 -11.80 -6.53 -2.43
C SER A 259 -11.19 -7.78 -1.83
N TYR A 260 -11.55 -8.90 -2.44
CA TYR A 260 -10.87 -10.17 -2.29
C TYR A 260 -9.77 -10.32 -3.34
N SER A 261 -8.63 -10.86 -2.95
CA SER A 261 -7.62 -11.33 -3.89
C SER A 261 -6.75 -12.44 -3.32
N PRO A 262 -6.17 -13.31 -4.17
CA PRO A 262 -4.94 -13.97 -3.83
C PRO A 262 -3.82 -12.93 -3.68
N CYS A 263 -2.85 -13.25 -2.84
CA CYS A 263 -1.68 -12.41 -2.55
C CYS A 263 -0.44 -13.29 -2.70
N PHE A 264 0.58 -12.75 -3.36
CA PHE A 264 1.82 -13.47 -3.63
C PHE A 264 3.00 -12.66 -3.09
N ARG A 265 3.80 -13.27 -2.19
CA ARG A 265 4.94 -12.59 -1.56
C ARG A 265 6.16 -13.47 -1.54
N LYS A 266 7.30 -12.93 -1.95
CA LYS A 266 8.61 -13.62 -1.87
C LYS A 266 9.08 -13.84 -0.45
N GLU A 267 8.64 -13.01 0.51
CA GLU A 267 9.04 -13.04 1.92
C GLU A 267 10.57 -13.04 2.11
N LYS A 268 11.30 -12.33 1.23
CA LYS A 268 12.76 -12.21 1.30
C LYS A 268 13.18 -11.51 2.59
N GLY A 269 14.13 -12.11 3.33
CA GLY A 269 14.70 -11.51 4.54
C GLY A 269 13.82 -11.63 5.79
N ALA A 270 12.68 -12.29 5.68
CA ALA A 270 11.86 -12.59 6.83
C ALA A 270 12.48 -13.77 7.61
N HIS A 271 12.97 -13.51 8.80
CA HIS A 271 13.51 -14.51 9.73
C HIS A 271 12.76 -14.41 11.06
N GLY A 272 12.36 -15.55 11.63
CA GLY A 272 11.70 -15.58 12.94
C GLY A 272 11.13 -16.94 13.33
N ILE A 273 10.71 -17.05 14.59
CA ILE A 273 10.22 -18.30 15.22
C ILE A 273 8.92 -18.82 14.58
N GLU A 274 8.19 -18.00 13.85
CA GLU A 274 6.89 -18.32 13.23
C GLU A 274 6.99 -18.74 11.74
N GLU A 275 8.15 -19.23 11.30
CA GLU A 275 8.33 -19.72 9.92
C GLU A 275 7.57 -21.02 9.65
N ARG A 276 7.21 -21.76 10.70
CA ARG A 276 6.46 -23.01 10.61
C ARG A 276 4.96 -22.76 10.44
N GLY A 277 4.28 -23.59 9.66
CA GLY A 277 2.84 -23.56 9.47
C GLY A 277 2.40 -22.50 8.46
N VAL A 278 1.26 -21.84 8.74
CA VAL A 278 0.61 -20.91 7.79
C VAL A 278 0.77 -19.43 8.17
N TYR A 279 1.58 -19.12 9.16
CA TYR A 279 1.76 -17.72 9.62
C TYR A 279 2.45 -16.85 8.56
N ARG A 280 3.49 -17.37 7.91
CA ARG A 280 4.27 -16.70 6.86
C ARG A 280 4.42 -17.62 5.65
N ILE A 281 3.77 -17.25 4.57
CA ILE A 281 3.61 -18.08 3.38
C ILE A 281 3.70 -17.24 2.10
N HIS A 282 4.07 -17.87 0.98
CA HIS A 282 4.26 -17.21 -0.31
C HIS A 282 2.96 -16.90 -1.05
N GLN A 283 1.91 -17.69 -0.79
CA GLN A 283 0.58 -17.51 -1.39
C GLN A 283 -0.47 -17.60 -0.31
N PHE A 284 -1.33 -16.58 -0.24
CA PHE A 284 -2.48 -16.53 0.66
C PHE A 284 -3.61 -15.71 0.03
N GLU A 285 -4.73 -15.67 0.68
CA GLU A 285 -5.88 -14.87 0.27
C GLU A 285 -6.15 -13.78 1.29
N LYS A 286 -6.72 -12.68 0.84
CA LYS A 286 -7.01 -11.53 1.69
C LYS A 286 -8.25 -10.79 1.22
N GLN A 287 -9.11 -10.38 2.17
CA GLN A 287 -10.08 -9.33 1.98
C GLN A 287 -9.45 -8.02 2.47
N GLU A 288 -9.42 -7.03 1.60
CA GLU A 288 -8.80 -5.72 1.82
C GLU A 288 -9.85 -4.62 1.77
N MET A 289 -9.57 -3.47 2.40
CA MET A 289 -10.32 -2.24 2.24
C MET A 289 -9.39 -1.09 1.92
N ILE A 290 -9.80 -0.22 1.00
CA ILE A 290 -9.11 1.01 0.66
C ILE A 290 -10.06 2.20 0.70
N VAL A 291 -9.49 3.36 0.97
CA VAL A 291 -10.18 4.64 0.87
C VAL A 291 -9.35 5.61 0.04
N VAL A 292 -10.00 6.29 -0.90
CA VAL A 292 -9.46 7.47 -1.59
C VAL A 292 -10.33 8.65 -1.19
N CYS A 293 -9.77 9.63 -0.50
CA CYS A 293 -10.54 10.70 0.13
C CYS A 293 -9.84 12.07 0.05
N LYS A 294 -10.53 13.08 0.56
CA LYS A 294 -9.95 14.41 0.80
C LYS A 294 -8.90 14.35 1.91
N PRO A 295 -7.88 15.23 1.89
CA PRO A 295 -6.89 15.32 2.97
C PRO A 295 -7.50 15.48 4.36
N GLU A 296 -8.50 16.32 4.52
CA GLU A 296 -9.18 16.61 5.80
C GLU A 296 -9.94 15.40 6.38
N ASP A 297 -10.40 14.47 5.52
CA ASP A 297 -11.14 13.28 5.93
C ASP A 297 -10.23 12.10 6.32
N SER A 298 -8.94 12.21 6.03
CA SER A 298 -7.96 11.14 6.15
C SER A 298 -7.89 10.54 7.55
N LYS A 299 -7.89 11.38 8.60
CA LYS A 299 -7.87 10.92 9.98
C LYS A 299 -9.12 10.11 10.35
N MET A 300 -10.30 10.59 9.97
CA MET A 300 -11.57 9.93 10.25
C MET A 300 -11.61 8.53 9.59
N TYR A 301 -11.17 8.43 8.33
CA TYR A 301 -11.13 7.15 7.63
C TYR A 301 -10.08 6.21 8.20
N TYR A 302 -8.93 6.71 8.64
CA TYR A 302 -7.93 5.92 9.34
C TYR A 302 -8.53 5.23 10.58
N ASP A 303 -9.20 6.00 11.43
CA ASP A 303 -9.85 5.49 12.64
C ASP A 303 -10.94 4.45 12.27
N LYS A 304 -11.75 4.73 11.24
CA LYS A 304 -12.79 3.81 10.78
C LYS A 304 -12.23 2.49 10.21
N LEU A 305 -11.09 2.53 9.52
CA LEU A 305 -10.52 1.35 8.89
C LEU A 305 -10.00 0.35 9.91
N TRP A 306 -9.21 0.76 10.91
CA TRP A 306 -8.74 -0.18 11.92
C TRP A 306 -9.89 -0.69 12.80
N GLN A 307 -10.89 0.14 13.09
CA GLN A 307 -12.08 -0.27 13.84
C GLN A 307 -12.87 -1.36 13.11
N ASN A 308 -12.98 -1.31 11.79
CA ASN A 308 -13.64 -2.36 11.01
C ASN A 308 -12.97 -3.74 11.21
N THR A 309 -11.65 -3.80 11.26
CA THR A 309 -10.93 -5.05 11.53
C THR A 309 -11.16 -5.52 12.96
N VAL A 310 -11.09 -4.62 13.94
CA VAL A 310 -11.41 -4.93 15.35
C VAL A 310 -12.82 -5.53 15.45
N ASP A 311 -13.81 -4.87 14.86
CA ASP A 311 -15.21 -5.31 14.93
C ASP A 311 -15.41 -6.68 14.28
N LEU A 312 -14.75 -6.96 13.14
CA LEU A 312 -14.83 -8.27 12.49
C LEU A 312 -14.27 -9.37 13.41
N PHE A 313 -13.08 -9.19 13.97
CA PHE A 313 -12.49 -10.18 14.86
C PHE A 313 -13.32 -10.37 16.14
N ARG A 314 -13.85 -9.29 16.71
CA ARG A 314 -14.72 -9.34 17.89
C ARG A 314 -16.05 -10.05 17.60
N SER A 315 -16.58 -9.93 16.40
CA SER A 315 -17.78 -10.67 15.98
C SER A 315 -17.56 -12.19 15.87
N LEU A 316 -16.30 -12.61 15.81
CA LEU A 316 -15.86 -14.01 15.82
C LEU A 316 -15.31 -14.47 17.19
N ASP A 317 -15.62 -13.71 18.24
CA ASP A 317 -15.20 -13.97 19.64
C ASP A 317 -13.69 -13.98 19.86
N ILE A 318 -12.91 -13.35 18.98
CA ILE A 318 -11.44 -13.27 19.09
C ILE A 318 -11.04 -11.95 19.75
N PRO A 319 -10.34 -11.98 20.91
CA PRO A 319 -9.78 -10.78 21.51
C PRO A 319 -8.68 -10.19 20.64
N VAL A 320 -8.68 -8.86 20.51
CA VAL A 320 -7.67 -8.12 19.74
C VAL A 320 -7.16 -6.91 20.52
N ARG A 321 -6.02 -6.38 20.09
CA ARG A 321 -5.53 -5.05 20.48
C ARG A 321 -5.12 -4.24 19.29
N THR A 322 -5.02 -2.93 19.47
CA THR A 322 -4.45 -2.01 18.48
C THR A 322 -3.09 -1.51 18.96
N LEU A 323 -2.15 -1.44 18.00
CA LEU A 323 -0.76 -1.10 18.24
C LEU A 323 -0.35 0.01 17.29
N GLU A 324 -0.08 1.22 17.79
CA GLU A 324 0.42 2.32 16.98
C GLU A 324 1.88 2.08 16.62
N CYS A 325 2.18 2.02 15.32
CA CYS A 325 3.55 1.80 14.84
C CYS A 325 4.42 3.04 15.08
N CYS A 326 5.63 2.84 15.56
CA CYS A 326 6.60 3.90 15.76
C CYS A 326 7.29 4.30 14.44
N SER A 327 8.01 5.40 14.48
CA SER A 327 8.60 6.03 13.30
C SER A 327 9.60 5.15 12.53
N GLY A 328 10.37 4.31 13.23
CA GLY A 328 11.34 3.40 12.61
C GLY A 328 10.70 2.16 11.99
N ASP A 329 9.50 1.78 12.44
CA ASP A 329 8.73 0.66 11.90
C ASP A 329 7.85 1.06 10.69
N LEU A 330 7.64 2.36 10.47
CA LEU A 330 6.84 2.85 9.35
C LEU A 330 7.56 2.67 8.00
N ALA A 331 6.94 1.98 7.04
CA ALA A 331 7.38 2.00 5.64
C ALA A 331 7.44 3.43 5.08
N ASP A 332 8.25 3.64 4.02
CA ASP A 332 8.57 4.98 3.52
C ASP A 332 7.39 5.81 3.06
N LEU A 333 6.34 5.18 2.54
CA LEU A 333 5.16 5.90 2.04
C LEU A 333 4.15 6.24 3.15
N LYS A 334 4.24 5.60 4.31
CA LYS A 334 3.25 5.75 5.38
C LYS A 334 3.46 7.06 6.16
N VAL A 335 2.36 7.75 6.39
CA VAL A 335 2.25 8.89 7.30
C VAL A 335 2.04 8.39 8.73
N LYS A 336 1.21 7.35 8.86
CA LYS A 336 0.81 6.74 10.12
C LYS A 336 0.35 5.31 9.88
N SER A 337 0.59 4.41 10.85
CA SER A 337 0.13 3.02 10.78
C SER A 337 -0.30 2.51 12.15
N CYS A 338 -1.35 1.69 12.16
CA CYS A 338 -1.83 1.00 13.35
C CYS A 338 -2.04 -0.47 13.02
N ASP A 339 -1.37 -1.34 13.74
CA ASP A 339 -1.57 -2.77 13.62
C ASP A 339 -2.73 -3.23 14.50
N VAL A 340 -3.50 -4.16 13.98
CA VAL A 340 -4.48 -4.93 14.75
C VAL A 340 -3.88 -6.29 15.00
N GLU A 341 -3.78 -6.66 16.26
CA GLU A 341 -3.21 -7.92 16.69
C GLU A 341 -4.26 -8.77 17.41
N ALA A 342 -4.30 -10.08 17.09
CA ALA A 342 -5.21 -11.04 17.71
C ALA A 342 -4.51 -11.79 18.86
N TRP A 343 -5.28 -12.15 19.87
CA TRP A 343 -4.81 -12.95 20.99
C TRP A 343 -4.53 -14.39 20.58
N SER A 344 -3.36 -14.90 20.93
CA SER A 344 -3.00 -16.32 20.86
C SER A 344 -2.99 -16.90 22.29
N PRO A 345 -4.00 -17.68 22.69
CA PRO A 345 -4.00 -18.35 24.01
C PRO A 345 -2.87 -19.37 24.13
N ARG A 346 -2.44 -20.00 23.04
CA ARG A 346 -1.30 -20.93 23.02
C ARG A 346 0.01 -20.23 23.35
N GLN A 347 0.27 -19.07 22.73
CA GLN A 347 1.51 -18.31 22.94
C GLN A 347 1.42 -17.34 24.12
N LYS A 348 0.21 -17.08 24.63
CA LYS A 348 -0.09 -16.08 25.67
C LYS A 348 0.39 -14.68 25.26
N LYS A 349 0.27 -14.35 23.98
CA LYS A 349 0.63 -13.06 23.40
C LYS A 349 -0.28 -12.70 22.23
N TYR A 350 -0.24 -11.45 21.85
CA TYR A 350 -0.90 -10.96 20.64
C TYR A 350 0.04 -11.11 19.43
N PHE A 351 -0.51 -11.25 18.23
CA PHE A 351 0.22 -11.27 16.96
C PHE A 351 -0.57 -10.54 15.88
N GLU A 352 0.14 -9.92 14.95
CA GLU A 352 -0.42 -9.10 13.89
C GLU A 352 -1.33 -9.89 12.95
N VAL A 353 -2.56 -9.37 12.75
CA VAL A 353 -3.56 -9.91 11.82
C VAL A 353 -4.02 -8.89 10.78
N GLY A 354 -3.66 -7.63 10.93
CA GLY A 354 -3.92 -6.55 9.99
C GLY A 354 -3.11 -5.32 10.30
N SER A 355 -2.80 -4.53 9.27
CA SER A 355 -2.04 -3.29 9.40
C SER A 355 -2.77 -2.18 8.65
N CYS A 356 -3.34 -1.24 9.39
CA CYS A 356 -4.01 -0.06 8.88
C CYS A 356 -2.99 1.02 8.53
N SER A 357 -3.04 1.56 7.33
CA SER A 357 -2.07 2.54 6.86
C SER A 357 -2.75 3.79 6.31
N ASN A 358 -2.26 4.95 6.73
CA ASN A 358 -2.50 6.22 6.08
C ASN A 358 -1.24 6.61 5.29
N LEU A 359 -1.38 6.73 3.96
CA LEU A 359 -0.29 7.08 3.05
C LEU A 359 -0.27 8.58 2.74
N GLY A 360 -1.24 9.35 3.24
CA GLY A 360 -1.42 10.74 2.83
C GLY A 360 -1.53 10.83 1.31
N ASP A 361 -0.83 11.77 0.69
CA ASP A 361 -0.82 11.97 -0.75
C ASP A 361 0.36 11.25 -1.48
N ALA A 362 1.13 10.42 -0.77
CA ALA A 362 2.35 9.82 -1.33
C ALA A 362 2.09 8.95 -2.57
N GLN A 363 1.11 8.05 -2.50
CA GLN A 363 0.72 7.21 -3.64
C GLN A 363 0.04 8.04 -4.73
N ALA A 364 -0.82 8.98 -4.33
CA ALA A 364 -1.54 9.85 -5.25
C ALA A 364 -0.59 10.71 -6.09
N ARG A 365 0.51 11.21 -5.51
CA ARG A 365 1.55 11.94 -6.26
C ARG A 365 2.28 11.06 -7.27
N ARG A 366 2.66 9.85 -6.87
CA ARG A 366 3.33 8.89 -7.75
C ARG A 366 2.43 8.43 -8.90
N LEU A 367 1.17 8.15 -8.62
CA LEU A 367 0.18 7.66 -9.58
C LEU A 367 -0.62 8.78 -10.26
N LYS A 368 -0.37 10.06 -9.93
CA LYS A 368 -1.09 11.23 -10.46
C LYS A 368 -2.61 11.16 -10.23
N ILE A 369 -3.01 10.74 -9.02
CA ILE A 369 -4.41 10.70 -8.58
C ILE A 369 -4.81 12.09 -8.10
N ARG A 370 -5.37 12.90 -8.99
CA ARG A 370 -5.73 14.30 -8.73
C ARG A 370 -7.22 14.44 -8.48
N VAL A 371 -7.57 15.45 -7.72
CA VAL A 371 -8.93 15.85 -7.43
C VAL A 371 -9.14 17.28 -7.88
N LYS A 372 -10.28 17.54 -8.50
CA LYS A 372 -10.74 18.90 -8.86
C LYS A 372 -11.83 19.30 -7.89
N ALA A 373 -11.55 20.35 -7.12
CA ALA A 373 -12.52 20.97 -6.22
C ALA A 373 -13.56 21.78 -6.98
N GLU A 374 -14.65 22.12 -6.32
CA GLU A 374 -15.77 22.91 -6.89
C GLU A 374 -15.30 24.28 -7.39
N ASP A 375 -14.37 24.92 -6.70
CA ASP A 375 -13.77 26.20 -7.09
C ASP A 375 -12.78 26.10 -8.27
N GLY A 376 -12.55 24.88 -8.78
CA GLY A 376 -11.62 24.58 -9.89
C GLY A 376 -10.17 24.33 -9.45
N THR A 377 -9.84 24.47 -8.18
CA THR A 377 -8.50 24.11 -7.68
C THR A 377 -8.25 22.61 -7.81
N LYS A 378 -6.96 22.22 -7.91
CA LYS A 378 -6.58 20.83 -8.03
C LYS A 378 -5.61 20.47 -6.91
N TYR A 379 -5.83 19.29 -6.31
CA TYR A 379 -4.97 18.73 -5.28
C TYR A 379 -4.82 17.22 -5.45
N PHE A 380 -3.92 16.59 -4.71
CA PHE A 380 -3.77 15.14 -4.67
C PHE A 380 -4.66 14.55 -3.60
N ALA A 381 -5.32 13.43 -3.92
CA ALA A 381 -6.11 12.69 -2.95
C ALA A 381 -5.22 12.09 -1.85
N HIS A 382 -5.80 11.78 -0.69
CA HIS A 382 -5.21 10.88 0.29
C HIS A 382 -5.67 9.45 0.06
N THR A 383 -4.77 8.50 0.31
CA THR A 383 -5.06 7.07 0.19
C THR A 383 -4.81 6.37 1.52
N LEU A 384 -5.70 5.45 1.86
CA LEU A 384 -5.64 4.64 3.07
C LEU A 384 -5.99 3.20 2.73
N ASN A 385 -5.46 2.26 3.49
CA ASN A 385 -5.81 0.86 3.38
C ASN A 385 -5.77 0.15 4.74
N ASN A 386 -6.46 -0.97 4.81
CA ASN A 386 -6.32 -1.92 5.90
C ASN A 386 -6.77 -3.31 5.47
N THR A 387 -6.18 -4.34 6.05
CA THR A 387 -6.66 -5.70 5.95
C THR A 387 -7.97 -5.86 6.70
N VAL A 388 -9.02 -6.31 6.04
CA VAL A 388 -10.24 -6.78 6.70
C VAL A 388 -9.94 -8.09 7.39
N VAL A 389 -9.46 -9.06 6.62
CA VAL A 389 -9.00 -10.37 7.10
C VAL A 389 -8.04 -11.01 6.10
N ALA A 390 -7.01 -11.67 6.63
CA ALA A 390 -6.14 -12.61 5.92
C ALA A 390 -6.32 -14.00 6.56
N PRO A 391 -7.04 -14.92 5.92
CA PRO A 391 -7.42 -16.18 6.53
C PRO A 391 -6.31 -16.99 7.18
N PRO A 392 -5.07 -17.06 6.67
CA PRO A 392 -4.04 -17.85 7.33
C PRO A 392 -3.80 -17.44 8.78
N ARG A 393 -3.59 -16.14 9.03
CA ARG A 393 -3.44 -15.63 10.41
C ARG A 393 -4.76 -15.63 11.17
N MET A 394 -5.88 -15.34 10.50
CA MET A 394 -7.21 -15.47 11.09
C MET A 394 -7.47 -16.92 11.53
N LEU A 395 -7.13 -17.93 10.72
CA LEU A 395 -7.33 -19.34 11.07
C LEU A 395 -6.52 -19.72 12.33
N ILE A 396 -5.29 -19.22 12.47
CA ILE A 396 -4.52 -19.43 13.70
C ILE A 396 -5.28 -18.89 14.90
N ALA A 397 -5.66 -17.60 14.87
CA ALA A 397 -6.41 -16.97 15.94
C ALA A 397 -7.75 -17.66 16.18
N PHE A 398 -8.47 -17.99 15.12
CA PHE A 398 -9.79 -18.64 15.19
C PHE A 398 -9.72 -20.01 15.85
N LEU A 399 -8.82 -20.87 15.37
CA LEU A 399 -8.66 -22.22 15.90
C LEU A 399 -8.22 -22.21 17.37
N GLU A 400 -7.25 -21.37 17.72
CA GLU A 400 -6.76 -21.29 19.09
C GLU A 400 -7.79 -20.73 20.09
N ASN A 401 -8.62 -19.75 19.68
CA ASN A 401 -9.61 -19.13 20.56
C ASN A 401 -10.94 -19.90 20.65
N ASN A 402 -11.26 -20.74 19.64
CA ASN A 402 -12.51 -21.47 19.58
C ASN A 402 -12.36 -22.99 19.79
N LEU A 403 -11.11 -23.47 20.06
CA LEU A 403 -10.86 -24.87 20.39
C LEU A 403 -11.48 -25.23 21.74
N ARG A 404 -12.05 -26.43 21.83
CA ARG A 404 -12.56 -27.03 23.06
C ARG A 404 -11.66 -28.16 23.53
N GLU A 405 -11.78 -28.56 24.78
CA GLU A 405 -11.00 -29.63 25.39
C GLU A 405 -11.12 -30.98 24.67
N ASP A 406 -12.30 -31.25 24.09
CA ASP A 406 -12.58 -32.47 23.30
C ASP A 406 -11.98 -32.42 21.87
N GLY A 407 -11.27 -31.36 21.52
CA GLY A 407 -10.65 -31.14 20.20
C GLY A 407 -11.60 -30.59 19.16
N SER A 408 -12.88 -30.39 19.48
CA SER A 408 -13.84 -29.72 18.57
C SER A 408 -13.59 -28.21 18.54
N VAL A 409 -14.04 -27.54 17.47
CA VAL A 409 -13.92 -26.09 17.29
C VAL A 409 -15.29 -25.46 17.20
N ALA A 410 -15.60 -24.53 18.09
CA ALA A 410 -16.85 -23.79 18.07
C ALA A 410 -16.91 -22.84 16.86
N ILE A 411 -18.10 -22.70 16.27
CA ILE A 411 -18.35 -21.73 15.17
C ILE A 411 -19.22 -20.60 15.72
N PRO A 412 -18.68 -19.38 15.86
CA PRO A 412 -19.45 -18.21 16.29
C PRO A 412 -20.68 -17.96 15.41
N LYS A 413 -21.74 -17.44 16.00
CA LYS A 413 -23.04 -17.23 15.31
C LYS A 413 -22.91 -16.47 13.99
N ALA A 414 -22.04 -15.45 13.95
CA ALA A 414 -21.82 -14.63 12.76
C ALA A 414 -21.32 -15.45 11.57
N LEU A 415 -20.57 -16.54 11.81
CA LEU A 415 -19.98 -17.37 10.76
C LEU A 415 -20.82 -18.60 10.40
N GLN A 416 -21.76 -19.02 11.25
CA GLN A 416 -22.60 -20.23 11.02
C GLN A 416 -23.33 -20.23 9.67
N PRO A 417 -23.90 -19.12 9.19
CA PRO A 417 -24.56 -19.09 7.85
C PRO A 417 -23.61 -19.49 6.72
N TYR A 418 -22.34 -19.11 6.81
CA TYR A 418 -21.29 -19.40 5.82
C TYR A 418 -20.74 -20.82 5.95
N MET A 419 -20.96 -21.46 7.10
CA MET A 419 -20.60 -22.85 7.39
C MET A 419 -21.76 -23.84 7.20
N GLY A 420 -22.86 -23.40 6.55
CA GLY A 420 -24.06 -24.23 6.33
C GLY A 420 -24.82 -24.54 7.61
N GLY A 421 -24.78 -23.62 8.57
CA GLY A 421 -25.47 -23.76 9.85
C GLY A 421 -24.74 -24.62 10.87
N LYS A 422 -23.50 -25.06 10.59
CA LYS A 422 -22.68 -25.80 11.60
C LYS A 422 -22.36 -24.89 12.77
N GLU A 423 -22.61 -25.37 13.98
CA GLU A 423 -22.27 -24.69 15.23
C GLU A 423 -20.91 -25.15 15.78
N VAL A 424 -20.47 -26.33 15.37
CA VAL A 424 -19.23 -26.97 15.84
C VAL A 424 -18.61 -27.78 14.71
N LEU A 425 -17.30 -27.71 14.59
CA LEU A 425 -16.49 -28.65 13.81
C LEU A 425 -15.99 -29.76 14.72
N VAL A 426 -16.16 -31.01 14.31
CA VAL A 426 -15.71 -32.19 15.04
C VAL A 426 -14.57 -32.81 14.29
N PRO A 427 -13.40 -33.06 14.92
CA PRO A 427 -12.26 -33.70 14.26
C PRO A 427 -12.62 -35.12 13.82
N GLU A 428 -12.01 -35.53 12.69
CA GLU A 428 -12.19 -36.89 12.14
C GLU A 428 -11.34 -37.94 12.86
N LYS A 429 -10.32 -37.49 13.64
CA LYS A 429 -9.35 -38.36 14.33
C LYS A 429 -9.14 -37.94 15.76
#